data_ad86b7b3be42fb2218886a136284f6e5
#
_entry.id   ad86b7b3be42fb2218886a136284f6e5
#
_cell.length_a   1.000
_cell.length_b   1.000
_cell.length_c   1.000
_cell.angle_alpha   90.00
_cell.angle_beta   90.00
_cell.angle_gamma   90.00
#
_symmetry.space_group_name_H-M   'P 1'
#
loop_
_entity.id
_entity.type
_entity.pdbx_description
1 polymer ?
#
loop_
_entity_poly.entity_id
_entity_poly.type
_entity_poly.pdbx_seq_one_letter_code
_entity_poly.pdbx_strand_id
1 'polypeptide(L)'
;MSGRKLAAFSAGAVLLVLLLTANSPRELGRRAEYLVRSAPLELQARRLGGSGAAFDRSFFVFLETLSRRLPRDVVGVAIFTPRPSPEALHLASYALAPVPVVMAPARVPPRWLCAVYHLPLPQGFRILARLPGGALLARP
;
A
#
# COMPACT_ATOMS: atom_id res chain seq x y z
N MET A 1 21.52 41.02 -13.02
CA MET A 1 20.75 39.79 -12.66
C MET A 1 19.29 40.03 -12.98
N SER A 2 18.68 39.18 -13.81
CA SER A 2 17.30 39.35 -14.26
C SER A 2 16.33 39.19 -13.06
N GLY A 3 15.32 40.07 -12.94
CA GLY A 3 14.34 40.09 -11.85
C GLY A 3 13.62 38.73 -11.62
N ARG A 4 13.53 37.91 -12.67
CA ARG A 4 13.00 36.50 -12.55
C ARG A 4 13.89 35.61 -11.70
N LYS A 5 15.21 35.78 -11.72
CA LYS A 5 16.13 34.99 -10.88
C LYS A 5 16.03 35.36 -9.39
N LEU A 6 15.82 36.66 -9.11
CA LEU A 6 15.62 37.14 -7.74
C LEU A 6 14.27 36.64 -7.17
N ALA A 7 13.20 36.68 -7.96
CA ALA A 7 11.90 36.19 -7.54
C ALA A 7 11.91 34.69 -7.27
N ALA A 8 12.59 33.88 -8.09
CA ALA A 8 12.73 32.44 -7.86
C ALA A 8 13.56 32.14 -6.62
N PHE A 9 14.59 32.93 -6.33
CA PHE A 9 15.42 32.77 -5.13
C PHE A 9 14.64 33.10 -3.84
N SER A 10 13.85 34.21 -3.88
CA SER A 10 13.01 34.57 -2.72
C SER A 10 11.88 33.57 -2.46
N ALA A 11 11.23 33.03 -3.50
CA ALA A 11 10.22 31.99 -3.36
C ALA A 11 10.81 30.70 -2.76
N GLY A 12 12.01 30.31 -3.20
CA GLY A 12 12.72 29.14 -2.63
C GLY A 12 13.10 29.34 -1.18
N ALA A 13 13.57 30.53 -0.80
CA ALA A 13 13.90 30.86 0.59
C ALA A 13 12.66 30.83 1.51
N VAL A 14 11.54 31.40 1.07
CA VAL A 14 10.27 31.35 1.81
C VAL A 14 9.78 29.92 1.98
N LEU A 15 9.85 29.11 0.94
CA LEU A 15 9.46 27.70 1.03
C LEU A 15 10.34 26.93 2.01
N LEU A 16 11.65 27.19 1.99
CA LEU A 16 12.60 26.59 2.92
C LEU A 16 12.30 26.97 4.37
N VAL A 17 12.02 28.23 4.65
CA VAL A 17 11.64 28.73 5.97
C VAL A 17 10.34 28.08 6.45
N LEU A 18 9.32 27.98 5.59
CA LEU A 18 8.06 27.32 5.90
C LEU A 18 8.26 25.82 6.19
N LEU A 19 9.11 25.14 5.44
CA LEU A 19 9.45 23.73 5.70
C LEU A 19 10.21 23.56 7.02
N LEU A 20 11.12 24.46 7.35
CA LEU A 20 11.88 24.42 8.61
C LEU A 20 11.03 24.75 9.83
N THR A 21 10.04 25.65 9.68
CA THR A 21 9.12 26.01 10.78
C THR A 21 7.99 25.00 10.98
N ALA A 22 7.54 24.35 9.89
CA ALA A 22 6.46 23.35 9.94
C ALA A 22 6.93 21.96 10.41
N ASN A 23 8.21 21.65 10.29
CA ASN A 23 8.77 20.35 10.66
C ASN A 23 9.91 20.51 11.67
N SER A 24 9.96 19.65 12.69
CA SER A 24 11.12 19.65 13.56
C SER A 24 12.40 19.31 12.79
N PRO A 25 13.57 19.88 13.14
CA PRO A 25 14.85 19.56 12.47
C PRO A 25 15.17 18.05 12.43
N ARG A 26 14.70 17.32 13.44
CA ARG A 26 14.82 15.85 13.52
C ARG A 26 14.00 15.15 12.43
N GLU A 27 12.79 15.64 12.16
CA GLU A 27 11.91 15.10 11.11
C GLU A 27 12.51 15.33 9.72
N LEU A 28 13.05 16.52 9.48
CA LEU A 28 13.74 16.86 8.23
C LEU A 28 14.99 15.99 8.02
N GLY A 29 15.77 15.77 9.07
CA GLY A 29 16.93 14.87 9.04
C GLY A 29 16.54 13.44 8.67
N ARG A 30 15.50 12.91 9.30
CA ARG A 30 14.97 11.56 8.97
C ARG A 30 14.49 11.47 7.53
N ARG A 31 13.80 12.47 7.02
CA ARG A 31 13.31 12.50 5.63
C ARG A 31 14.46 12.60 4.64
N ALA A 32 15.47 13.42 4.92
CA ALA A 32 16.67 13.52 4.09
C ALA A 32 17.45 12.19 4.05
N GLU A 33 17.68 11.56 5.19
CA GLU A 33 18.31 10.24 5.29
C GLU A 33 17.53 9.19 4.51
N TYR A 34 16.21 9.19 4.64
CA TYR A 34 15.33 8.30 3.88
C TYR A 34 15.46 8.51 2.37
N LEU A 35 15.44 9.78 1.90
CA LEU A 35 15.59 10.10 0.48
C LEU A 35 16.94 9.63 -0.07
N VAL A 36 18.03 9.83 0.67
CA VAL A 36 19.36 9.37 0.28
C VAL A 36 19.43 7.84 0.19
N ARG A 37 18.88 7.14 1.19
CA ARG A 37 18.85 5.68 1.20
C ARG A 37 17.93 5.08 0.12
N SER A 38 16.84 5.76 -0.20
CA SER A 38 15.88 5.28 -1.20
C SER A 38 16.25 5.67 -2.63
N ALA A 39 17.15 6.64 -2.82
CA ALA A 39 17.58 7.13 -4.13
C ALA A 39 18.02 6.02 -5.11
N PRO A 40 18.81 5.00 -4.69
CA PRO A 40 19.23 3.91 -5.57
C PRO A 40 18.15 2.83 -5.78
N LEU A 41 17.01 2.89 -5.07
CA LEU A 41 15.97 1.88 -5.18
C LEU A 41 15.10 2.10 -6.41
N GLU A 42 14.62 1.02 -7.00
CA GLU A 42 13.61 1.08 -8.06
C GLU A 42 12.35 1.82 -7.59
N LEU A 43 11.61 2.39 -8.55
CA LEU A 43 10.42 3.21 -8.28
C LEU A 43 9.38 2.47 -7.41
N GLN A 44 9.21 1.16 -7.63
CA GLN A 44 8.31 0.33 -6.83
C GLN A 44 8.81 0.19 -5.38
N ALA A 45 10.10 -0.03 -5.19
CA ALA A 45 10.70 -0.12 -3.87
C ALA A 45 10.63 1.22 -3.11
N ARG A 46 10.73 2.37 -3.81
CA ARG A 46 10.53 3.71 -3.23
C ARG A 46 9.10 3.93 -2.77
N ARG A 47 8.11 3.51 -3.57
CA ARG A 47 6.69 3.61 -3.20
C ARG A 47 6.36 2.78 -1.95
N LEU A 48 7.03 1.65 -1.78
CA LEU A 48 6.85 0.76 -0.64
C LEU A 48 7.50 1.29 0.65
N GLY A 49 8.63 1.98 0.52
CA GLY A 49 9.34 2.53 1.66
C GLY A 49 8.80 3.88 2.16
N GLY A 50 7.96 4.57 1.35
CA GLY A 50 7.53 5.94 1.60
C GLY A 50 6.40 6.12 2.60
N SER A 51 5.61 5.10 2.87
CA SER A 51 4.67 5.13 3.97
C SER A 51 5.43 4.78 5.25
N GLY A 52 5.69 5.74 6.12
CA GLY A 52 6.29 5.52 7.45
C GLY A 52 5.42 4.65 8.38
N ALA A 53 4.36 4.09 7.85
CA ALA A 53 3.64 2.99 8.43
C ALA A 53 4.52 1.74 8.29
N ALA A 54 4.68 1.01 9.36
CA ALA A 54 5.22 -0.34 9.41
C ALA A 54 4.30 -1.29 8.60
N PHE A 55 4.12 -0.99 7.32
CA PHE A 55 3.44 -1.91 6.42
C PHE A 55 4.35 -3.09 6.25
N ASP A 56 3.80 -4.21 6.58
CA ASP A 56 4.35 -5.49 6.22
C ASP A 56 4.58 -5.48 4.69
N ARG A 57 5.84 -5.35 4.29
CA ARG A 57 6.25 -5.36 2.88
C ARG A 57 5.73 -6.61 2.18
N SER A 58 5.59 -7.71 2.92
CA SER A 58 5.06 -8.96 2.42
C SER A 58 3.56 -8.86 2.09
N PHE A 59 2.79 -8.06 2.83
CA PHE A 59 1.39 -7.80 2.51
C PHE A 59 1.23 -7.04 1.19
N PHE A 60 2.09 -6.08 0.89
CA PHE A 60 2.06 -5.41 -0.41
C PHE A 60 2.37 -6.37 -1.57
N VAL A 61 3.42 -7.20 -1.44
CA VAL A 61 3.76 -8.22 -2.45
C VAL A 61 2.61 -9.20 -2.64
N PHE A 62 1.93 -9.57 -1.54
CA PHE A 62 0.72 -10.36 -1.60
C PHE A 62 -0.38 -9.66 -2.43
N LEU A 63 -0.68 -8.38 -2.16
CA LEU A 63 -1.70 -7.62 -2.88
C LEU A 63 -1.35 -7.43 -4.36
N GLU A 64 -0.11 -7.14 -4.67
CA GLU A 64 0.37 -7.01 -6.06
C GLU A 64 0.23 -8.33 -6.82
N THR A 65 0.59 -9.44 -6.19
CA THR A 65 0.44 -10.77 -6.79
C THR A 65 -1.04 -11.14 -6.92
N LEU A 66 -1.86 -10.81 -5.92
CA LEU A 66 -3.31 -10.99 -5.94
C LEU A 66 -3.94 -10.24 -7.11
N SER A 67 -3.62 -8.95 -7.32
CA SER A 67 -4.17 -8.14 -8.41
C SER A 67 -3.92 -8.75 -9.79
N ARG A 68 -2.75 -9.36 -9.98
CA ARG A 68 -2.37 -10.05 -11.24
C ARG A 68 -3.06 -11.40 -11.43
N ARG A 69 -3.58 -12.00 -10.36
CA ARG A 69 -4.22 -13.33 -10.38
C ARG A 69 -5.74 -13.28 -10.29
N LEU A 70 -6.31 -12.08 -10.09
CA LEU A 70 -7.76 -11.92 -10.08
C LEU A 70 -8.36 -12.23 -11.45
N PRO A 71 -9.46 -12.98 -11.51
CA PRO A 71 -10.27 -13.11 -12.73
C PRO A 71 -10.80 -11.76 -13.19
N ARG A 72 -11.00 -11.58 -14.50
CA ARG A 72 -11.51 -10.31 -15.05
C ARG A 72 -12.95 -9.98 -14.65
N ASP A 73 -13.72 -11.00 -14.31
CA ASP A 73 -15.14 -10.94 -13.94
C ASP A 73 -15.37 -10.93 -12.42
N VAL A 74 -14.32 -10.68 -11.62
CA VAL A 74 -14.44 -10.66 -10.17
C VAL A 74 -15.34 -9.52 -9.71
N VAL A 75 -16.32 -9.84 -8.87
CA VAL A 75 -17.28 -8.88 -8.33
C VAL A 75 -16.72 -8.13 -7.11
N GLY A 76 -15.86 -8.78 -6.33
CA GLY A 76 -15.22 -8.20 -5.17
C GLY A 76 -14.34 -9.20 -4.43
N VAL A 77 -13.52 -8.71 -3.52
CA VAL A 77 -12.56 -9.50 -2.75
C VAL A 77 -12.72 -9.24 -1.25
N ALA A 78 -12.91 -10.29 -0.48
CA ALA A 78 -12.85 -10.27 0.98
C ALA A 78 -11.45 -10.71 1.42
N ILE A 79 -10.69 -9.84 2.09
CA ILE A 79 -9.33 -10.13 2.55
C ILE A 79 -9.35 -10.46 4.03
N PHE A 80 -8.78 -11.60 4.38
CA PHE A 80 -8.57 -12.05 5.75
C PHE A 80 -7.09 -11.98 6.09
N THR A 81 -6.75 -11.22 7.14
CA THR A 81 -5.39 -10.99 7.62
C THR A 81 -5.35 -11.03 9.15
N PRO A 82 -4.22 -11.40 9.79
CA PRO A 82 -4.10 -11.40 11.24
C PRO A 82 -4.24 -10.00 11.87
N ARG A 83 -3.96 -8.95 11.10
CA ARG A 83 -3.98 -7.55 11.57
C ARG A 83 -4.81 -6.68 10.62
N PRO A 84 -6.14 -6.80 10.66
CA PRO A 84 -6.99 -5.91 9.89
C PRO A 84 -6.88 -4.49 10.46
N SER A 85 -6.63 -3.51 9.59
CA SER A 85 -6.58 -2.09 9.97
C SER A 85 -7.14 -1.21 8.84
N PRO A 86 -7.58 0.02 9.14
CA PRO A 86 -8.02 0.96 8.11
C PRO A 86 -6.95 1.22 7.05
N GLU A 87 -5.69 1.31 7.45
CA GLU A 87 -4.56 1.52 6.54
C GLU A 87 -4.35 0.33 5.60
N ALA A 88 -4.45 -0.89 6.13
CA ALA A 88 -4.38 -2.10 5.33
C ALA A 88 -5.54 -2.19 4.33
N LEU A 89 -6.76 -1.77 4.73
CA LEU A 89 -7.91 -1.67 3.84
C LEU A 89 -7.69 -0.64 2.74
N HIS A 90 -7.19 0.56 3.07
CA HIS A 90 -6.89 1.59 2.07
C HIS A 90 -5.85 1.10 1.06
N LEU A 91 -4.78 0.46 1.53
CA LEU A 91 -3.76 -0.12 0.66
C LEU A 91 -4.33 -1.19 -0.27
N ALA A 92 -5.15 -2.09 0.27
CA ALA A 92 -5.79 -3.15 -0.50
C ALA A 92 -6.78 -2.57 -1.54
N SER A 93 -7.58 -1.58 -1.16
CA SER A 93 -8.51 -0.91 -2.08
C SER A 93 -7.77 -0.20 -3.21
N TYR A 94 -6.62 0.42 -2.92
CA TYR A 94 -5.79 1.03 -3.94
C TYR A 94 -5.13 0.00 -4.88
N ALA A 95 -4.57 -1.07 -4.32
CA ALA A 95 -3.85 -2.09 -5.09
C ALA A 95 -4.77 -2.92 -5.99
N LEU A 96 -6.03 -3.10 -5.59
CA LEU A 96 -7.01 -3.92 -6.30
C LEU A 96 -8.05 -3.11 -7.09
N ALA A 97 -7.93 -1.78 -7.13
CA ALA A 97 -8.85 -0.94 -7.89
C ALA A 97 -8.95 -1.41 -9.37
N PRO A 98 -10.15 -1.43 -9.97
CA PRO A 98 -11.44 -0.93 -9.45
C PRO A 98 -12.25 -1.99 -8.67
N VAL A 99 -11.69 -3.12 -8.28
CA VAL A 99 -12.39 -4.21 -7.61
C VAL A 99 -12.73 -3.81 -6.16
N PRO A 100 -14.00 -3.90 -5.72
CA PRO A 100 -14.39 -3.63 -4.35
C PRO A 100 -13.69 -4.58 -3.36
N VAL A 101 -13.23 -4.02 -2.25
CA VAL A 101 -12.52 -4.77 -1.20
C VAL A 101 -13.20 -4.58 0.15
N VAL A 102 -13.30 -5.66 0.92
CA VAL A 102 -13.64 -5.62 2.35
C VAL A 102 -12.58 -6.39 3.12
N MET A 103 -12.34 -5.99 4.37
CA MET A 103 -11.34 -6.63 5.21
C MET A 103 -12.01 -7.31 6.39
N ALA A 104 -11.63 -8.58 6.61
CA ALA A 104 -12.12 -9.44 7.70
C ALA A 104 -13.63 -9.32 7.96
N PRO A 105 -14.51 -9.41 6.95
CA PRO A 105 -15.95 -9.29 7.16
C PRO A 105 -16.47 -10.48 7.96
N ALA A 106 -17.47 -10.23 8.80
CA ALA A 106 -18.16 -11.29 9.53
C ALA A 106 -18.82 -12.30 8.57
N ARG A 107 -19.25 -11.83 7.40
CA ARG A 107 -19.82 -12.68 6.34
C ARG A 107 -19.31 -12.20 4.98
N VAL A 108 -18.76 -13.12 4.18
CA VAL A 108 -18.35 -12.84 2.81
C VAL A 108 -19.58 -12.68 1.93
N PRO A 109 -19.71 -11.57 1.17
CA PRO A 109 -20.80 -11.39 0.23
C PRO A 109 -20.85 -12.51 -0.83
N PRO A 110 -22.04 -12.85 -1.35
CA PRO A 110 -22.17 -13.83 -2.42
C PRO A 110 -21.33 -13.44 -3.64
N ARG A 111 -20.74 -14.42 -4.32
CA ARG A 111 -19.91 -14.25 -5.52
C ARG A 111 -18.58 -13.50 -5.32
N TRP A 112 -18.25 -13.12 -4.08
CA TRP A 112 -16.97 -12.53 -3.78
C TRP A 112 -15.92 -13.62 -3.58
N LEU A 113 -14.69 -13.34 -4.02
CA LEU A 113 -13.54 -14.19 -3.73
C LEU A 113 -13.01 -13.90 -2.33
N CYS A 114 -12.35 -14.89 -1.74
CA CYS A 114 -11.68 -14.75 -0.46
C CYS A 114 -10.17 -14.76 -0.69
N ALA A 115 -9.46 -13.77 -0.18
CA ALA A 115 -8.02 -13.75 -0.13
C ALA A 115 -7.57 -13.90 1.32
N VAL A 116 -6.76 -14.90 1.61
CA VAL A 116 -6.28 -15.20 2.97
C VAL A 116 -4.79 -14.94 3.03
N TYR A 117 -4.35 -14.10 3.97
CA TYR A 117 -2.97 -13.73 4.18
C TYR A 117 -2.52 -14.09 5.60
N HIS A 118 -1.46 -14.90 5.72
CA HIS A 118 -0.90 -15.39 7.00
C HIS A 118 -1.92 -15.94 8.01
N LEU A 119 -3.00 -16.51 7.51
CA LEU A 119 -3.99 -17.24 8.31
C LEU A 119 -4.13 -18.67 7.78
N PRO A 120 -4.59 -19.61 8.61
CA PRO A 120 -4.93 -20.94 8.16
C PRO A 120 -6.04 -20.89 7.11
N LEU A 121 -5.95 -21.76 6.12
CA LEU A 121 -6.95 -21.83 5.06
C LEU A 121 -8.27 -22.39 5.62
N PRO A 122 -9.39 -21.69 5.39
CA PRO A 122 -10.70 -22.18 5.84
C PRO A 122 -11.07 -23.46 5.08
N GLN A 123 -11.67 -24.40 5.80
CA GLN A 123 -12.16 -25.64 5.20
C GLN A 123 -13.34 -25.36 4.26
N GLY A 124 -13.51 -26.18 3.23
CA GLY A 124 -14.63 -26.08 2.30
C GLY A 124 -14.46 -25.04 1.20
N PHE A 125 -13.32 -24.36 1.11
CA PHE A 125 -13.02 -23.43 0.03
C PHE A 125 -12.11 -24.06 -1.03
N ARG A 126 -12.36 -23.74 -2.29
CA ARG A 126 -11.50 -24.14 -3.40
C ARG A 126 -10.37 -23.13 -3.59
N ILE A 127 -9.13 -23.58 -3.56
CA ILE A 127 -7.97 -22.75 -3.85
C ILE A 127 -7.94 -22.45 -5.36
N LEU A 128 -8.01 -21.17 -5.72
CA LEU A 128 -7.85 -20.70 -7.09
C LEU A 128 -6.38 -20.41 -7.40
N ALA A 129 -5.65 -19.81 -6.47
CA ALA A 129 -4.24 -19.53 -6.62
C ALA A 129 -3.53 -19.51 -5.26
N ARG A 130 -2.28 -19.97 -5.22
CA ARG A 130 -1.37 -19.75 -4.10
C ARG A 130 -0.64 -18.43 -4.31
N LEU A 131 -0.52 -17.64 -3.24
CA LEU A 131 0.08 -16.31 -3.23
C LEU A 131 1.19 -16.26 -2.19
N PRO A 132 2.15 -15.33 -2.28
CA PRO A 132 3.16 -15.12 -1.25
C PRO A 132 2.50 -14.85 0.10
N GLY A 133 2.71 -15.73 1.07
CA GLY A 133 2.10 -15.64 2.39
C GLY A 133 0.61 -15.95 2.47
N GLY A 134 -0.01 -16.53 1.41
CA GLY A 134 -1.45 -16.81 1.45
C GLY A 134 -2.04 -17.50 0.23
N ALA A 135 -3.34 -17.32 0.04
CA ALA A 135 -4.07 -17.91 -1.08
C ALA A 135 -5.29 -17.08 -1.50
N LEU A 136 -5.67 -17.22 -2.77
CA LEU A 136 -6.95 -16.78 -3.32
C LEU A 136 -7.90 -17.99 -3.38
N LEU A 137 -9.09 -17.81 -2.85
CA LEU A 137 -10.07 -18.87 -2.65
C LEU A 137 -11.41 -18.48 -3.28
N ALA A 138 -12.12 -19.48 -3.81
CA ALA A 138 -13.53 -19.38 -4.16
C ALA A 138 -14.39 -20.19 -3.21
N ARG A 139 -15.62 -19.76 -2.98
CA ARG A 139 -16.64 -20.61 -2.39
C ARG A 139 -16.95 -21.77 -3.33
N PRO A 140 -17.26 -22.95 -2.80
CA PRO A 140 -17.79 -24.05 -3.61
C PRO A 140 -19.11 -23.67 -4.24
#